data_2951c6cdaf227d60d111aff5f38f4931
#
_entry.id   2951c6cdaf227d60d111aff5f38f4931
#
_cell.length_a   1.000
_cell.length_b   1.000
_cell.length_c   1.000
_cell.angle_alpha   90.00
_cell.angle_beta   90.00
_cell.angle_gamma   90.00
#
_symmetry.space_group_name_H-M   'P 1'
#
loop_
_entity.id
_entity.type
_entity.pdbx_description
1 polymer ?
#
loop_
_entity_poly.entity_id
_entity_poly.type
_entity_poly.pdbx_seq_one_letter_code
_entity_poly.pdbx_strand_id
1 'polypeptide(L)'
;SVKLKGNGTFAFKQVRPVSPEFYRLRVDDKVINFSIDSTETVRLDAPYADFSTAYTVEGSANSVKIKELTLKQMQLQNNVNALIQSMQARQIGADVFEDSLAALMKNYKDEVKINYIFAAPNTASAYFALFQKLNNYLIFDPLNNKDDVKCFAAVATSLNNYYPHADRSKNLYNIVIKGMKNTRAPQQKVMELSTEAVSEIGIIDINLRDMKGNMHKLSDLKGKVVILDFTIYQSAVSPTHNYMLRDLYDKYAAQGLEIYQVSLDADEHYWKTTADNLPWVCVRDANGVYSSVAAAYNVQSLPAVFLINRKSELSARGETIKDLDAAVKALL
;
A
#
# COMPACT_ATOMS: atom_id res chain seq x y z
N SER A 1 18.82 -25.08 -13.24
CA SER A 1 20.00 -25.04 -12.37
C SER A 1 21.20 -25.60 -13.12
N VAL A 2 22.40 -25.13 -12.81
CA VAL A 2 23.68 -25.57 -13.38
C VAL A 2 24.65 -25.79 -12.23
N LYS A 3 25.43 -26.89 -12.32
CA LYS A 3 26.54 -27.12 -11.38
C LYS A 3 27.73 -26.22 -11.74
N LEU A 4 28.37 -25.64 -10.74
CA LEU A 4 29.65 -24.96 -10.91
C LEU A 4 30.70 -25.96 -11.40
N LYS A 5 31.52 -25.55 -12.36
CA LYS A 5 32.72 -26.31 -12.74
C LYS A 5 33.76 -26.24 -11.62
N GLY A 6 34.76 -27.10 -11.65
CA GLY A 6 35.82 -27.14 -10.63
C GLY A 6 36.61 -25.83 -10.47
N ASN A 7 36.59 -24.97 -11.48
CA ASN A 7 37.17 -23.61 -11.45
C ASN A 7 36.17 -22.52 -11.03
N GLY A 8 34.97 -22.87 -10.52
CA GLY A 8 33.95 -21.93 -10.10
C GLY A 8 33.13 -21.27 -11.23
N THR A 9 33.33 -21.68 -12.49
CA THR A 9 32.62 -21.09 -13.63
C THR A 9 31.31 -21.79 -13.95
N PHE A 10 30.38 -21.09 -14.55
CA PHE A 10 29.12 -21.60 -15.09
C PHE A 10 28.75 -20.85 -16.37
N ALA A 11 27.83 -21.40 -17.14
CA ALA A 11 27.23 -20.71 -18.29
C ALA A 11 25.78 -21.15 -18.49
N PHE A 12 24.93 -20.18 -18.82
CA PHE A 12 23.56 -20.39 -19.27
C PHE A 12 23.42 -19.90 -20.71
N LYS A 13 22.61 -20.60 -21.49
CA LYS A 13 22.16 -20.14 -22.80
C LYS A 13 20.65 -20.11 -22.82
N GLN A 14 20.11 -19.01 -23.31
CA GLN A 14 18.67 -18.80 -23.45
C GLN A 14 18.34 -18.36 -24.87
N VAL A 15 17.11 -18.60 -25.28
CA VAL A 15 16.58 -18.04 -26.52
C VAL A 15 16.54 -16.51 -26.38
N ARG A 16 16.87 -15.81 -27.45
CA ARG A 16 16.80 -14.36 -27.51
C ARG A 16 15.42 -13.87 -27.06
N PRO A 17 15.32 -12.97 -26.05
CA PRO A 17 14.07 -12.38 -25.68
C PRO A 17 13.61 -11.36 -26.75
N VAL A 18 12.29 -11.23 -26.92
CA VAL A 18 11.66 -10.25 -27.82
C VAL A 18 11.53 -8.85 -27.22
N SER A 19 11.68 -8.76 -25.90
CA SER A 19 11.69 -7.54 -25.10
C SER A 19 12.65 -7.72 -23.92
N PRO A 20 13.09 -6.64 -23.25
CA PRO A 20 13.96 -6.77 -22.08
C PRO A 20 13.39 -7.71 -21.02
N GLU A 21 14.15 -8.74 -20.66
CA GLU A 21 13.75 -9.74 -19.67
C GLU A 21 14.64 -9.70 -18.44
N PHE A 22 14.04 -9.96 -17.28
CA PHE A 22 14.73 -9.99 -15.99
C PHE A 22 15.08 -11.40 -15.61
N TYR A 23 16.30 -11.55 -15.13
CA TYR A 23 16.85 -12.81 -14.65
C TYR A 23 17.35 -12.66 -13.22
N ARG A 24 17.37 -13.78 -12.53
CA ARG A 24 17.88 -13.87 -11.17
C ARG A 24 18.88 -14.99 -11.07
N LEU A 25 20.14 -14.64 -10.80
CA LEU A 25 21.16 -15.61 -10.43
C LEU A 25 21.04 -15.83 -8.92
N ARG A 26 20.84 -17.08 -8.53
CA ARG A 26 20.75 -17.49 -7.13
C ARG A 26 21.85 -18.50 -6.81
N VAL A 27 22.54 -18.27 -5.69
CA VAL A 27 23.45 -19.21 -5.06
C VAL A 27 23.05 -19.26 -3.58
N ASP A 28 22.53 -20.40 -3.15
CA ASP A 28 21.88 -20.59 -1.85
C ASP A 28 20.77 -19.55 -1.61
N ASP A 29 20.89 -18.71 -0.59
CA ASP A 29 19.98 -17.61 -0.24
C ASP A 29 20.34 -16.27 -0.91
N LYS A 30 21.54 -16.20 -1.54
CA LYS A 30 22.06 -14.97 -2.14
C LYS A 30 21.59 -14.80 -3.58
N VAL A 31 21.31 -13.55 -3.97
CA VAL A 31 20.67 -13.23 -5.24
C VAL A 31 21.34 -12.05 -5.94
N ILE A 32 21.54 -12.17 -7.25
CA ILE A 32 21.85 -11.07 -8.15
C ILE A 32 20.73 -10.94 -9.17
N ASN A 33 20.15 -9.76 -9.29
CA ASN A 33 19.19 -9.44 -10.34
C ASN A 33 19.91 -8.78 -11.51
N PHE A 34 19.54 -9.15 -12.73
CA PHE A 34 20.08 -8.58 -13.96
C PHE A 34 19.03 -8.67 -15.08
N SER A 35 19.28 -8.02 -16.19
CA SER A 35 18.42 -8.09 -17.37
C SER A 35 19.23 -8.50 -18.60
N ILE A 36 18.53 -9.08 -19.55
CA ILE A 36 19.06 -9.32 -20.89
C ILE A 36 18.13 -8.65 -21.88
N ASP A 37 18.69 -7.81 -22.73
CA ASP A 37 18.01 -7.17 -23.83
C ASP A 37 18.57 -7.70 -25.15
N SER A 38 17.72 -8.36 -25.93
CA SER A 38 18.12 -8.90 -27.24
C SER A 38 19.24 -9.96 -27.16
N THR A 39 20.39 -9.71 -27.79
CA THR A 39 21.49 -10.69 -27.97
C THR A 39 22.69 -10.41 -27.07
N GLU A 40 22.47 -9.87 -25.89
CA GLU A 40 23.53 -9.58 -24.92
C GLU A 40 24.17 -10.85 -24.35
N THR A 41 25.45 -10.73 -24.04
CA THR A 41 26.18 -11.74 -23.22
C THR A 41 26.57 -11.07 -21.92
N VAL A 42 25.82 -11.35 -20.85
CA VAL A 42 26.09 -10.81 -19.52
C VAL A 42 27.11 -11.69 -18.81
N ARG A 43 28.20 -11.08 -18.34
CA ARG A 43 29.22 -11.71 -17.50
C ARG A 43 29.06 -11.22 -16.08
N LEU A 44 28.99 -12.16 -15.15
CA LEU A 44 28.90 -11.90 -13.72
C LEU A 44 30.08 -12.58 -13.02
N ASP A 45 30.77 -11.84 -12.19
CA ASP A 45 31.83 -12.35 -11.30
C ASP A 45 31.51 -11.85 -9.87
N ALA A 46 31.44 -12.77 -8.91
CA ALA A 46 31.00 -12.46 -7.56
C ALA A 46 31.75 -13.32 -6.53
N PRO A 47 32.39 -12.71 -5.51
CA PRO A 47 32.89 -13.45 -4.36
C PRO A 47 31.71 -14.02 -3.57
N TYR A 48 31.80 -15.26 -3.15
CA TYR A 48 30.70 -15.92 -2.44
C TYR A 48 30.30 -15.19 -1.14
N ALA A 49 31.28 -14.65 -0.41
CA ALA A 49 31.01 -13.94 0.84
C ALA A 49 30.06 -12.75 0.63
N ASP A 50 30.35 -11.92 -0.37
CA ASP A 50 29.63 -10.68 -0.67
C ASP A 50 28.90 -10.75 -2.02
N PHE A 51 28.31 -11.92 -2.31
CA PHE A 51 27.73 -12.27 -3.60
C PHE A 51 26.75 -11.25 -4.14
N SER A 52 25.87 -10.70 -3.29
CA SER A 52 24.82 -9.77 -3.70
C SER A 52 25.26 -8.29 -3.75
N THR A 53 26.49 -7.97 -3.30
CA THR A 53 26.95 -6.58 -3.16
C THR A 53 28.26 -6.30 -3.89
N ALA A 54 29.23 -7.22 -3.84
CA ALA A 54 30.56 -7.02 -4.41
C ALA A 54 30.75 -7.69 -5.78
N TYR A 55 29.67 -8.01 -6.49
CA TYR A 55 29.78 -8.60 -7.82
C TYR A 55 30.13 -7.56 -8.89
N THR A 56 30.76 -8.01 -9.97
CA THR A 56 30.90 -7.24 -11.21
C THR A 56 29.91 -7.73 -12.26
N VAL A 57 29.49 -6.81 -13.15
CA VAL A 57 28.62 -7.14 -14.26
C VAL A 57 29.12 -6.42 -15.52
N GLU A 58 29.26 -7.17 -16.59
CA GLU A 58 29.74 -6.69 -17.89
C GLU A 58 28.84 -7.19 -19.01
N GLY A 59 28.88 -6.52 -20.17
CA GLY A 59 28.16 -6.93 -21.38
C GLY A 59 26.69 -6.51 -21.44
N SER A 60 26.18 -5.78 -20.44
CA SER A 60 24.84 -5.20 -20.44
C SER A 60 24.80 -3.89 -19.67
N ALA A 61 24.53 -2.79 -20.34
CA ALA A 61 24.39 -1.47 -19.72
C ALA A 61 23.21 -1.42 -18.72
N ASN A 62 22.12 -2.11 -19.05
CA ASN A 62 20.96 -2.22 -18.16
C ASN A 62 21.29 -2.99 -16.88
N SER A 63 22.03 -4.08 -16.99
CA SER A 63 22.45 -4.88 -15.84
C SER A 63 23.42 -4.12 -14.92
N VAL A 64 24.30 -3.27 -15.47
CA VAL A 64 25.13 -2.35 -14.67
C VAL A 64 24.25 -1.39 -13.87
N LYS A 65 23.28 -0.73 -14.50
CA LYS A 65 22.34 0.18 -13.84
C LYS A 65 21.45 -0.53 -12.81
N ILE A 66 21.04 -1.78 -13.05
CA ILE A 66 20.29 -2.59 -12.10
C ILE A 66 21.14 -2.87 -10.84
N LYS A 67 22.43 -3.15 -11.01
CA LYS A 67 23.36 -3.26 -9.87
C LYS A 67 23.42 -1.98 -9.07
N GLU A 68 23.64 -0.85 -9.74
CA GLU A 68 23.68 0.48 -9.07
C GLU A 68 22.41 0.75 -8.27
N LEU A 69 21.23 0.51 -8.87
CA LEU A 69 19.93 0.67 -8.22
C LEU A 69 19.79 -0.25 -7.00
N THR A 70 20.24 -1.49 -7.12
CA THR A 70 20.20 -2.46 -6.02
C THR A 70 21.05 -1.97 -4.84
N LEU A 71 22.27 -1.52 -5.11
CA LEU A 71 23.17 -1.00 -4.05
C LEU A 71 22.62 0.28 -3.41
N LYS A 72 22.05 1.20 -4.20
CA LYS A 72 21.40 2.41 -3.70
C LYS A 72 20.20 2.09 -2.80
N GLN A 73 19.37 1.12 -3.20
CA GLN A 73 18.23 0.69 -2.40
C GLN A 73 18.69 0.06 -1.08
N MET A 74 19.75 -0.76 -1.10
CA MET A 74 20.33 -1.34 0.11
C MET A 74 20.88 -0.25 1.04
N GLN A 75 21.54 0.77 0.50
CA GLN A 75 22.02 1.91 1.28
C GLN A 75 20.86 2.69 1.91
N LEU A 76 19.78 2.95 1.16
CA LEU A 76 18.57 3.57 1.71
C LEU A 76 17.99 2.74 2.86
N GLN A 77 17.88 1.41 2.68
CA GLN A 77 17.39 0.50 3.72
C GLN A 77 18.25 0.56 4.99
N ASN A 78 19.58 0.57 4.83
CA ASN A 78 20.51 0.67 5.97
C ASN A 78 20.37 2.03 6.70
N ASN A 79 20.26 3.13 5.96
CA ASN A 79 20.05 4.45 6.54
C ASN A 79 18.72 4.54 7.30
N VAL A 80 17.65 3.99 6.76
CA VAL A 80 16.34 3.94 7.43
C VAL A 80 16.40 3.05 8.67
N ASN A 81 17.07 1.91 8.60
CA ASN A 81 17.25 1.03 9.77
C ASN A 81 18.04 1.74 10.88
N ALA A 82 19.10 2.46 10.55
CA ALA A 82 19.87 3.24 11.52
C ALA A 82 19.02 4.35 12.16
N LEU A 83 18.17 5.01 11.36
CA LEU A 83 17.26 6.04 11.86
C LEU A 83 16.23 5.45 12.82
N ILE A 84 15.67 4.28 12.50
CA ILE A 84 14.74 3.54 13.39
C ILE A 84 15.43 3.17 14.71
N GLN A 85 16.67 2.68 14.66
CA GLN A 85 17.43 2.33 15.86
C GLN A 85 17.69 3.55 16.75
N SER A 86 18.03 4.71 16.15
CA SER A 86 18.24 5.95 16.89
C SER A 86 16.97 6.44 17.59
N MET A 87 15.80 6.29 16.95
CA MET A 87 14.50 6.60 17.56
C MET A 87 14.17 5.63 18.69
N GLN A 88 14.37 4.32 18.50
CA GLN A 88 14.14 3.31 19.53
C GLN A 88 15.05 3.49 20.73
N ALA A 89 16.31 3.91 20.51
CA ALA A 89 17.26 4.25 21.55
C ALA A 89 16.99 5.63 22.21
N ARG A 90 15.91 6.34 21.80
CA ARG A 90 15.53 7.69 22.26
C ARG A 90 16.63 8.74 22.06
N GLN A 91 17.48 8.56 21.05
CA GLN A 91 18.51 9.53 20.67
C GLN A 91 17.93 10.68 19.84
N ILE A 92 16.82 10.44 19.15
CA ILE A 92 16.08 11.42 18.37
C ILE A 92 14.60 11.38 18.73
N GLY A 93 13.89 12.50 18.59
CA GLY A 93 12.46 12.62 18.73
C GLY A 93 11.70 12.16 17.46
N ALA A 94 10.38 12.06 17.57
CA ALA A 94 9.52 11.63 16.46
C ALA A 94 9.55 12.64 15.30
N ASP A 95 9.59 13.93 15.59
CA ASP A 95 9.69 15.03 14.62
C ASP A 95 10.97 14.92 13.78
N VAL A 96 12.12 14.76 14.45
CA VAL A 96 13.42 14.58 13.77
C VAL A 96 13.45 13.30 12.95
N PHE A 97 12.81 12.24 13.44
CA PHE A 97 12.67 10.97 12.71
C PHE A 97 11.87 11.17 11.42
N GLU A 98 10.68 11.80 11.48
CA GLU A 98 9.81 12.02 10.34
C GLU A 98 10.49 12.91 9.28
N ASP A 99 11.09 14.01 9.68
CA ASP A 99 11.82 14.92 8.78
C ASP A 99 13.00 14.21 8.09
N SER A 100 13.76 13.43 8.86
CA SER A 100 14.93 12.70 8.33
C SER A 100 14.51 11.61 7.36
N LEU A 101 13.43 10.87 7.67
CA LEU A 101 12.88 9.84 6.79
C LEU A 101 12.35 10.47 5.49
N ALA A 102 11.60 11.56 5.58
CA ALA A 102 11.09 12.30 4.43
C ALA A 102 12.24 12.79 3.52
N ALA A 103 13.30 13.32 4.10
CA ALA A 103 14.48 13.77 3.37
C ALA A 103 15.20 12.62 2.66
N LEU A 104 15.41 11.47 3.34
CA LEU A 104 16.00 10.26 2.74
C LEU A 104 15.18 9.76 1.55
N MET A 105 13.87 9.66 1.73
CA MET A 105 12.96 9.21 0.68
C MET A 105 12.93 10.16 -0.51
N LYS A 106 12.86 11.48 -0.25
CA LYS A 106 12.87 12.50 -1.29
C LYS A 106 14.17 12.46 -2.10
N ASN A 107 15.31 12.43 -1.44
CA ASN A 107 16.62 12.43 -2.10
C ASN A 107 16.79 11.18 -2.99
N TYR A 108 16.42 10.01 -2.46
CA TYR A 108 16.46 8.77 -3.22
C TYR A 108 15.54 8.83 -4.46
N LYS A 109 14.28 9.26 -4.28
CA LYS A 109 13.32 9.36 -5.38
C LYS A 109 13.78 10.34 -6.45
N ASP A 110 14.26 11.51 -6.07
CA ASP A 110 14.69 12.55 -7.01
C ASP A 110 15.91 12.07 -7.83
N GLU A 111 16.87 11.42 -7.20
CA GLU A 111 18.04 10.85 -7.88
C GLU A 111 17.62 9.74 -8.87
N VAL A 112 16.75 8.82 -8.43
CA VAL A 112 16.30 7.70 -9.26
C VAL A 112 15.41 8.17 -10.42
N LYS A 113 14.55 9.16 -10.20
CA LYS A 113 13.75 9.79 -11.26
C LYS A 113 14.62 10.36 -12.37
N ILE A 114 15.61 11.15 -12.00
CA ILE A 114 16.45 11.88 -12.97
C ILE A 114 17.38 10.91 -13.71
N ASN A 115 18.10 10.06 -12.99
CA ASN A 115 19.22 9.31 -13.57
C ASN A 115 18.81 7.97 -14.19
N TYR A 116 17.64 7.41 -13.81
CA TYR A 116 17.24 6.09 -14.28
C TYR A 116 15.86 6.09 -14.97
N ILE A 117 14.83 6.73 -14.39
CA ILE A 117 13.46 6.64 -14.91
C ILE A 117 13.29 7.53 -16.15
N PHE A 118 13.57 8.84 -16.00
CA PHE A 118 13.36 9.80 -17.08
C PHE A 118 14.53 9.85 -18.07
N ALA A 119 15.72 9.46 -17.65
CA ALA A 119 16.90 9.45 -18.54
C ALA A 119 16.74 8.45 -19.72
N ALA A 120 16.13 7.28 -19.46
CA ALA A 120 15.95 6.25 -20.46
C ALA A 120 14.73 5.37 -20.15
N PRO A 121 13.49 5.88 -20.32
CA PRO A 121 12.26 5.22 -19.84
C PRO A 121 11.91 3.93 -20.58
N ASN A 122 12.51 3.66 -21.74
CA ASN A 122 12.34 2.42 -22.51
C ASN A 122 13.25 1.25 -22.06
N THR A 123 13.99 1.41 -20.98
CA THR A 123 15.01 0.44 -20.55
C THR A 123 14.52 -0.48 -19.44
N ALA A 124 15.15 -1.66 -19.33
CA ALA A 124 14.95 -2.57 -18.21
C ALA A 124 15.29 -1.91 -16.86
N SER A 125 16.36 -1.11 -16.82
CA SER A 125 16.75 -0.41 -15.58
C SER A 125 15.70 0.60 -15.12
N ALA A 126 15.04 1.33 -16.02
CA ALA A 126 13.94 2.23 -15.67
C ALA A 126 12.73 1.46 -15.11
N TYR A 127 12.36 0.34 -15.75
CA TYR A 127 11.33 -0.55 -15.22
C TYR A 127 11.68 -1.08 -13.83
N PHE A 128 12.92 -1.56 -13.64
CA PHE A 128 13.40 -2.07 -12.36
C PHE A 128 13.36 -1.01 -11.25
N ALA A 129 13.68 0.25 -11.58
CA ALA A 129 13.65 1.36 -10.65
C ALA A 129 12.26 1.63 -10.06
N LEU A 130 11.19 1.46 -10.85
CA LEU A 130 9.81 1.65 -10.40
C LEU A 130 9.36 0.67 -9.31
N PHE A 131 9.92 -0.55 -9.32
CA PHE A 131 9.50 -1.64 -8.43
C PHE A 131 10.45 -1.88 -7.25
N GLN A 132 11.35 -0.92 -6.98
CA GLN A 132 12.19 -0.96 -5.79
C GLN A 132 11.34 -0.86 -4.52
N LYS A 133 11.73 -1.59 -3.48
CA LYS A 133 10.99 -1.68 -2.22
C LYS A 133 11.84 -1.25 -1.03
N LEU A 134 11.19 -0.67 -0.04
CA LEU A 134 11.72 -0.43 1.29
C LEU A 134 10.76 -1.10 2.29
N ASN A 135 11.26 -2.00 3.15
CA ASN A 135 10.44 -2.75 4.10
C ASN A 135 9.18 -3.40 3.47
N ASN A 136 9.34 -4.02 2.29
CA ASN A 136 8.28 -4.63 1.48
C ASN A 136 7.27 -3.66 0.80
N TYR A 137 7.32 -2.36 1.05
CA TYR A 137 6.50 -1.36 0.38
C TYR A 137 7.23 -0.79 -0.83
N LEU A 138 6.48 -0.50 -1.90
CA LEU A 138 7.05 0.19 -3.06
C LEU A 138 7.53 1.59 -2.66
N ILE A 139 8.74 1.95 -3.09
CA ILE A 139 9.29 3.30 -2.89
C ILE A 139 8.52 4.31 -3.73
N PHE A 140 8.17 3.94 -4.96
CA PHE A 140 7.29 4.71 -5.84
C PHE A 140 5.88 4.14 -5.75
N ASP A 141 4.92 4.95 -5.28
CA ASP A 141 3.52 4.52 -5.16
C ASP A 141 2.77 4.81 -6.46
N PRO A 142 2.47 3.77 -7.29
CA PRO A 142 1.80 3.95 -8.57
C PRO A 142 0.31 4.25 -8.45
N LEU A 143 -0.28 4.17 -7.26
CA LEU A 143 -1.72 4.24 -7.09
C LEU A 143 -2.20 5.52 -6.40
N ASN A 144 -1.43 6.05 -5.44
CA ASN A 144 -1.90 7.13 -4.58
C ASN A 144 -1.04 8.40 -4.65
N ASN A 145 0.17 8.31 -5.21
CA ASN A 145 1.05 9.46 -5.36
C ASN A 145 1.07 9.94 -6.82
N LYS A 146 0.50 11.12 -7.09
CA LYS A 146 0.39 11.69 -8.44
C LYS A 146 1.73 11.86 -9.16
N ASP A 147 2.79 12.19 -8.44
CA ASP A 147 4.13 12.37 -9.04
C ASP A 147 4.80 11.03 -9.32
N ASP A 148 4.55 10.03 -8.48
CA ASP A 148 5.04 8.67 -8.74
C ASP A 148 4.27 8.04 -9.93
N VAL A 149 2.96 8.26 -10.05
CA VAL A 149 2.18 7.84 -11.24
C VAL A 149 2.78 8.38 -12.53
N LYS A 150 3.32 9.61 -12.54
CA LYS A 150 4.01 10.18 -13.72
C LYS A 150 5.25 9.36 -14.10
N CYS A 151 5.99 8.87 -13.12
CA CYS A 151 7.15 8.00 -13.35
C CYS A 151 6.73 6.70 -14.05
N PHE A 152 5.68 6.05 -13.52
CA PHE A 152 5.11 4.85 -14.14
C PHE A 152 4.57 5.13 -15.53
N ALA A 153 3.90 6.27 -15.75
CA ALA A 153 3.35 6.66 -17.03
C ALA A 153 4.43 6.90 -18.10
N ALA A 154 5.55 7.52 -17.73
CA ALA A 154 6.67 7.74 -18.64
C ALA A 154 7.26 6.41 -19.15
N VAL A 155 7.51 5.47 -18.23
CA VAL A 155 8.03 4.13 -18.58
C VAL A 155 6.99 3.32 -19.35
N ALA A 156 5.71 3.34 -18.94
CA ALA A 156 4.64 2.62 -19.62
C ALA A 156 4.47 3.07 -21.07
N THR A 157 4.43 4.38 -21.29
CA THR A 157 4.31 4.97 -22.64
C THR A 157 5.51 4.58 -23.50
N SER A 158 6.71 4.70 -22.95
CA SER A 158 7.94 4.38 -23.68
C SER A 158 8.02 2.89 -24.02
N LEU A 159 7.78 2.00 -23.05
CA LEU A 159 7.77 0.56 -23.28
C LEU A 159 6.69 0.12 -24.28
N ASN A 160 5.51 0.76 -24.23
CA ASN A 160 4.45 0.46 -25.19
C ASN A 160 4.84 0.84 -26.63
N ASN A 161 5.60 1.92 -26.82
CA ASN A 161 6.08 2.33 -28.14
C ASN A 161 7.14 1.35 -28.68
N TYR A 162 8.03 0.85 -27.83
CA TYR A 162 9.12 -0.04 -28.25
C TYR A 162 8.71 -1.53 -28.24
N TYR A 163 7.85 -1.93 -27.30
CA TYR A 163 7.47 -3.33 -27.06
C TYR A 163 5.95 -3.47 -26.79
N PRO A 164 5.07 -3.13 -27.76
CA PRO A 164 3.61 -3.04 -27.56
C PRO A 164 2.97 -4.39 -27.20
N HIS A 165 3.60 -5.49 -27.58
CA HIS A 165 3.07 -6.84 -27.34
C HIS A 165 3.60 -7.47 -26.05
N ALA A 166 4.59 -6.85 -25.40
CA ALA A 166 5.16 -7.38 -24.16
C ALA A 166 4.17 -7.31 -23.01
N ASP A 167 4.03 -8.39 -22.26
CA ASP A 167 3.11 -8.44 -21.10
C ASP A 167 3.47 -7.41 -20.04
N ARG A 168 4.76 -7.09 -19.87
CA ARG A 168 5.23 -6.04 -18.96
C ARG A 168 4.71 -4.66 -19.36
N SER A 169 4.67 -4.35 -20.66
CA SER A 169 4.13 -3.09 -21.17
C SER A 169 2.63 -2.98 -20.85
N LYS A 170 1.86 -4.03 -21.10
CA LYS A 170 0.41 -4.10 -20.81
C LYS A 170 0.13 -3.98 -19.31
N ASN A 171 0.87 -4.73 -18.48
CA ASN A 171 0.71 -4.70 -17.04
C ASN A 171 1.02 -3.32 -16.47
N LEU A 172 2.11 -2.69 -16.92
CA LEU A 172 2.48 -1.36 -16.47
C LEU A 172 1.44 -0.32 -16.89
N TYR A 173 0.92 -0.42 -18.11
CA TYR A 173 -0.17 0.43 -18.60
C TYR A 173 -1.42 0.33 -17.70
N ASN A 174 -1.83 -0.88 -17.31
CA ASN A 174 -2.97 -1.10 -16.43
C ASN A 174 -2.74 -0.47 -15.04
N ILE A 175 -1.54 -0.57 -14.49
CA ILE A 175 -1.17 0.07 -13.23
C ILE A 175 -1.33 1.59 -13.34
N VAL A 176 -0.82 2.17 -14.43
CA VAL A 176 -0.91 3.62 -14.69
C VAL A 176 -2.35 4.09 -14.81
N ILE A 177 -3.19 3.37 -15.56
CA ILE A 177 -4.62 3.71 -15.68
C ILE A 177 -5.31 3.70 -14.33
N LYS A 178 -5.02 2.70 -13.50
CA LYS A 178 -5.56 2.63 -12.13
C LYS A 178 -5.07 3.80 -11.28
N GLY A 179 -3.78 4.09 -11.30
CA GLY A 179 -3.20 5.22 -10.59
C GLY A 179 -3.75 6.57 -11.05
N MET A 180 -3.90 6.75 -12.36
CA MET A 180 -4.52 7.96 -12.92
C MET A 180 -5.98 8.11 -12.49
N LYS A 181 -6.74 7.02 -12.41
CA LYS A 181 -8.12 7.06 -11.88
C LYS A 181 -8.12 7.50 -10.43
N ASN A 182 -7.28 6.90 -9.60
CA ASN A 182 -7.22 7.20 -8.17
C ASN A 182 -6.76 8.64 -7.90
N THR A 183 -5.77 9.12 -8.66
CA THR A 183 -5.18 10.46 -8.44
C THR A 183 -5.87 11.58 -9.24
N ARG A 184 -6.70 11.23 -10.25
CA ARG A 184 -7.60 12.15 -10.98
C ARG A 184 -9.03 12.11 -10.48
N ALA A 185 -9.42 11.05 -9.74
CA ALA A 185 -10.63 11.19 -8.95
C ALA A 185 -10.50 12.58 -8.34
N PRO A 186 -11.51 13.47 -8.42
CA PRO A 186 -11.39 14.74 -7.78
C PRO A 186 -10.83 14.37 -6.42
N GLN A 187 -9.58 14.83 -6.11
CA GLN A 187 -9.34 15.11 -4.74
C GLN A 187 -10.69 15.71 -4.41
N GLN A 188 -11.54 14.88 -3.77
CA GLN A 188 -12.62 15.51 -3.04
C GLN A 188 -11.83 16.65 -2.47
N LYS A 189 -11.98 17.86 -3.03
CA LYS A 189 -11.52 19.04 -2.42
C LYS A 189 -11.53 18.65 -0.99
N VAL A 190 -10.32 18.61 -0.28
CA VAL A 190 -10.41 18.79 1.13
C VAL A 190 -11.47 19.82 1.13
N MET A 191 -12.67 19.37 1.33
CA MET A 191 -13.80 20.24 1.36
C MET A 191 -13.24 21.19 2.37
N GLU A 192 -12.87 22.41 1.97
CA GLU A 192 -13.06 23.44 2.93
C GLU A 192 -14.41 23.06 3.43
N LEU A 193 -14.39 22.31 4.52
CA LEU A 193 -15.54 21.92 5.29
C LEU A 193 -16.09 23.29 5.53
N SER A 194 -17.03 23.64 4.65
CA SER A 194 -17.78 24.85 4.93
C SER A 194 -18.13 24.62 6.38
N THR A 195 -17.67 25.46 7.22
CA THR A 195 -17.90 25.43 8.67
C THR A 195 -19.38 25.17 8.97
N GLU A 196 -20.24 25.32 7.99
CA GLU A 196 -21.65 24.98 7.95
C GLU A 196 -21.98 23.46 7.87
N ALA A 197 -21.19 22.64 7.16
CA ALA A 197 -21.45 21.19 7.09
C ALA A 197 -20.95 20.43 8.33
N VAL A 198 -19.98 21.00 9.08
CA VAL A 198 -19.52 20.48 10.38
C VAL A 198 -20.43 20.99 11.53
N SER A 199 -21.17 22.06 11.32
CA SER A 199 -21.98 22.69 12.39
C SER A 199 -23.34 22.03 12.60
N GLU A 200 -23.87 21.25 11.67
CA GLU A 200 -25.17 20.57 11.85
C GLU A 200 -25.09 19.10 12.28
N ILE A 201 -23.97 18.40 12.00
CA ILE A 201 -23.86 16.99 12.31
C ILE A 201 -22.47 16.70 12.86
N GLY A 202 -22.09 16.80 14.05
CA GLY A 202 -20.75 16.63 14.66
C GLY A 202 -19.94 15.34 14.27
N ILE A 203 -20.22 14.76 13.09
CA ILE A 203 -19.56 13.60 12.47
C ILE A 203 -19.28 13.88 10.99
N ILE A 204 -18.29 13.20 10.44
CA ILE A 204 -18.06 13.12 8.99
C ILE A 204 -19.03 12.08 8.43
N ASP A 205 -19.96 12.49 7.56
CA ASP A 205 -20.95 11.55 7.01
C ASP A 205 -20.31 10.53 6.08
N ILE A 206 -20.80 9.30 6.16
CA ILE A 206 -20.38 8.16 5.36
C ILE A 206 -21.56 7.73 4.52
N ASN A 207 -21.37 7.52 3.23
CA ASN A 207 -22.41 7.03 2.32
C ASN A 207 -21.84 5.90 1.46
N LEU A 208 -22.07 4.67 1.86
CA LEU A 208 -21.51 3.46 1.24
C LEU A 208 -22.62 2.44 0.92
N ARG A 209 -22.29 1.46 0.09
CA ARG A 209 -23.22 0.42 -0.36
C ARG A 209 -23.21 -0.80 0.55
N ASP A 210 -24.37 -1.36 0.83
CA ASP A 210 -24.54 -2.67 1.40
C ASP A 210 -24.34 -3.80 0.35
N MET A 211 -24.43 -5.05 0.79
CA MET A 211 -24.27 -6.22 -0.07
C MET A 211 -25.34 -6.35 -1.15
N LYS A 212 -26.50 -5.70 -0.99
CA LYS A 212 -27.62 -5.67 -1.94
C LYS A 212 -27.53 -4.49 -2.91
N GLY A 213 -26.54 -3.60 -2.71
CA GLY A 213 -26.30 -2.41 -3.51
C GLY A 213 -27.03 -1.15 -3.04
N ASN A 214 -27.75 -1.21 -1.92
CA ASN A 214 -28.43 -0.05 -1.37
C ASN A 214 -27.41 0.88 -0.70
N MET A 215 -27.64 2.18 -0.83
CA MET A 215 -26.82 3.19 -0.17
C MET A 215 -27.30 3.40 1.27
N HIS A 216 -26.36 3.42 2.21
CA HIS A 216 -26.60 3.69 3.61
C HIS A 216 -25.76 4.89 4.05
N LYS A 217 -26.39 5.90 4.63
CA LYS A 217 -25.70 7.04 5.21
C LYS A 217 -25.57 6.86 6.72
N LEU A 218 -24.42 7.19 7.25
CA LEU A 218 -24.19 7.20 8.69
C LEU A 218 -25.14 8.21 9.37
N SER A 219 -25.39 9.34 8.72
CA SER A 219 -26.32 10.39 9.19
C SER A 219 -27.77 9.93 9.29
N ASP A 220 -28.20 8.87 8.57
CA ASP A 220 -29.56 8.31 8.68
C ASP A 220 -29.80 7.64 10.05
N LEU A 221 -28.75 7.37 10.81
CA LEU A 221 -28.80 6.79 12.16
C LEU A 221 -28.92 7.84 13.28
N LYS A 222 -29.18 9.12 12.94
CA LYS A 222 -29.39 10.19 13.92
C LYS A 222 -30.48 9.80 14.94
N GLY A 223 -30.23 10.08 16.19
CA GLY A 223 -31.11 9.72 17.30
C GLY A 223 -30.80 8.36 17.95
N LYS A 224 -29.93 7.56 17.35
CA LYS A 224 -29.38 6.34 17.94
C LYS A 224 -27.99 6.56 18.52
N VAL A 225 -27.58 5.72 19.44
CA VAL A 225 -26.16 5.55 19.78
C VAL A 225 -25.57 4.65 18.71
N VAL A 226 -24.46 5.05 18.07
CA VAL A 226 -23.89 4.31 16.97
C VAL A 226 -22.47 3.88 17.29
N ILE A 227 -22.19 2.59 17.12
CA ILE A 227 -20.83 2.08 16.97
C ILE A 227 -20.49 2.16 15.49
N LEU A 228 -19.63 3.09 15.11
CA LEU A 228 -18.99 3.10 13.81
C LEU A 228 -17.73 2.24 13.90
N ASP A 229 -17.67 1.17 13.11
CA ASP A 229 -16.60 0.19 13.14
C ASP A 229 -15.97 0.02 11.75
N PHE A 230 -14.65 0.11 11.68
CA PHE A 230 -13.88 -0.21 10.48
C PHE A 230 -13.18 -1.54 10.68
N THR A 231 -13.34 -2.46 9.73
CA THR A 231 -12.82 -3.83 9.85
C THR A 231 -12.36 -4.40 8.51
N ILE A 232 -11.61 -5.49 8.58
CA ILE A 232 -11.34 -6.42 7.48
C ILE A 232 -11.79 -7.80 7.95
N TYR A 233 -12.82 -8.36 7.37
CA TYR A 233 -13.36 -9.67 7.77
C TYR A 233 -12.39 -10.83 7.56
N GLN A 234 -11.49 -10.73 6.57
CA GLN A 234 -10.42 -11.70 6.32
C GLN A 234 -9.33 -11.69 7.41
N SER A 235 -9.34 -10.72 8.32
CA SER A 235 -8.38 -10.66 9.42
C SER A 235 -8.66 -11.74 10.46
N ALA A 236 -7.59 -12.35 11.00
CA ALA A 236 -7.70 -13.38 12.05
C ALA A 236 -8.39 -12.91 13.33
N VAL A 237 -8.39 -11.60 13.61
CA VAL A 237 -9.06 -11.02 14.78
C VAL A 237 -10.54 -10.72 14.55
N SER A 238 -11.00 -10.69 13.29
CA SER A 238 -12.37 -10.30 12.93
C SER A 238 -13.45 -11.19 13.58
N PRO A 239 -13.35 -12.52 13.63
CA PRO A 239 -14.39 -13.34 14.25
C PRO A 239 -14.62 -12.96 15.72
N THR A 240 -13.56 -12.85 16.50
CA THR A 240 -13.66 -12.46 17.93
C THR A 240 -14.24 -11.05 18.09
N HIS A 241 -13.82 -10.12 17.23
CA HIS A 241 -14.32 -8.76 17.21
C HIS A 241 -15.83 -8.70 16.90
N ASN A 242 -16.28 -9.42 15.88
CA ASN A 242 -17.70 -9.49 15.52
C ASN A 242 -18.55 -10.17 16.59
N TYR A 243 -18.02 -11.16 17.33
CA TYR A 243 -18.73 -11.74 18.49
C TYR A 243 -18.92 -10.69 19.60
N MET A 244 -17.89 -9.92 19.92
CA MET A 244 -17.99 -8.83 20.90
C MET A 244 -19.03 -7.78 20.46
N LEU A 245 -19.06 -7.39 19.20
CA LEU A 245 -20.04 -6.46 18.67
C LEU A 245 -21.47 -7.05 18.73
N ARG A 246 -21.62 -8.34 18.47
CA ARG A 246 -22.91 -9.04 18.55
C ARG A 246 -23.46 -9.07 19.96
N ASP A 247 -22.61 -9.35 20.95
CA ASP A 247 -23.02 -9.32 22.35
C ASP A 247 -23.54 -7.94 22.78
N LEU A 248 -22.90 -6.86 22.31
CA LEU A 248 -23.35 -5.49 22.54
C LEU A 248 -24.66 -5.17 21.82
N TYR A 249 -24.78 -5.60 20.56
CA TYR A 249 -25.97 -5.39 19.76
C TYR A 249 -27.18 -6.09 20.36
N ASP A 250 -27.04 -7.37 20.76
CA ASP A 250 -28.09 -8.16 21.38
C ASP A 250 -28.56 -7.57 22.70
N LYS A 251 -27.64 -6.96 23.49
CA LYS A 251 -27.98 -6.28 24.75
C LYS A 251 -28.70 -4.93 24.55
N TYR A 252 -28.32 -4.17 23.56
CA TYR A 252 -28.64 -2.74 23.51
C TYR A 252 -29.37 -2.27 22.26
N ALA A 253 -29.57 -3.07 21.22
CA ALA A 253 -30.29 -2.68 20.01
C ALA A 253 -31.71 -2.20 20.30
N ALA A 254 -32.44 -2.89 21.20
CA ALA A 254 -33.78 -2.50 21.63
C ALA A 254 -33.79 -1.17 22.41
N GLN A 255 -32.65 -0.75 22.95
CA GLN A 255 -32.49 0.51 23.68
C GLN A 255 -31.99 1.65 22.78
N GLY A 256 -31.77 1.38 21.51
CA GLY A 256 -31.38 2.38 20.50
C GLY A 256 -29.91 2.36 20.13
N LEU A 257 -29.18 1.26 20.37
CA LEU A 257 -27.88 1.02 19.79
C LEU A 257 -28.03 0.61 18.32
N GLU A 258 -27.16 1.13 17.46
CA GLU A 258 -26.95 0.64 16.10
C GLU A 258 -25.45 0.45 15.84
N ILE A 259 -25.13 -0.43 14.90
CA ILE A 259 -23.74 -0.60 14.44
C ILE A 259 -23.68 -0.28 12.94
N TYR A 260 -22.77 0.61 12.57
CA TYR A 260 -22.45 0.91 11.19
C TYR A 260 -21.03 0.39 10.92
N GLN A 261 -20.97 -0.79 10.29
CA GLN A 261 -19.69 -1.47 10.08
C GLN A 261 -19.21 -1.30 8.65
N VAL A 262 -18.03 -0.72 8.49
CA VAL A 262 -17.37 -0.46 7.21
C VAL A 262 -16.31 -1.53 6.97
N SER A 263 -16.57 -2.41 6.02
CA SER A 263 -15.57 -3.38 5.54
C SER A 263 -14.60 -2.71 4.59
N LEU A 264 -13.31 -2.95 4.82
CA LEU A 264 -12.21 -2.59 3.94
C LEU A 264 -11.63 -3.81 3.20
N ASP A 265 -12.40 -4.90 3.11
CA ASP A 265 -11.99 -6.11 2.40
C ASP A 265 -11.82 -5.85 0.90
N ALA A 266 -10.72 -6.33 0.33
CA ALA A 266 -10.49 -6.30 -1.10
C ALA A 266 -11.40 -7.29 -1.85
N ASP A 267 -11.69 -8.44 -1.24
CA ASP A 267 -12.54 -9.49 -1.78
C ASP A 267 -14.03 -9.21 -1.49
N GLU A 268 -14.76 -8.86 -2.54
CA GLU A 268 -16.20 -8.56 -2.44
C GLU A 268 -17.04 -9.80 -2.11
N HIS A 269 -16.66 -10.96 -2.61
CA HIS A 269 -17.40 -12.19 -2.36
C HIS A 269 -17.29 -12.61 -0.90
N TYR A 270 -16.09 -12.59 -0.35
CA TYR A 270 -15.85 -12.89 1.05
C TYR A 270 -16.60 -11.92 1.97
N TRP A 271 -16.53 -10.61 1.67
CA TRP A 271 -17.29 -9.61 2.40
C TRP A 271 -18.80 -9.92 2.40
N LYS A 272 -19.41 -10.17 1.22
CA LYS A 272 -20.85 -10.46 1.13
C LYS A 272 -21.24 -11.66 1.97
N THR A 273 -20.49 -12.75 1.88
CA THR A 273 -20.75 -13.99 2.63
C THR A 273 -20.68 -13.77 4.14
N THR A 274 -19.76 -12.95 4.61
CA THR A 274 -19.61 -12.67 6.04
C THR A 274 -20.68 -11.69 6.52
N ALA A 275 -20.92 -10.61 5.78
CA ALA A 275 -21.89 -9.58 6.13
C ALA A 275 -23.33 -10.08 6.18
N ASP A 276 -23.69 -11.08 5.38
CA ASP A 276 -25.05 -11.66 5.34
C ASP A 276 -25.49 -12.27 6.68
N ASN A 277 -24.54 -12.61 7.54
CA ASN A 277 -24.81 -13.19 8.86
C ASN A 277 -24.82 -12.16 10.01
N LEU A 278 -24.65 -10.88 9.71
CA LEU A 278 -24.57 -9.82 10.72
C LEU A 278 -25.88 -9.03 10.79
N PRO A 279 -26.42 -8.75 11.99
CA PRO A 279 -27.75 -8.15 12.15
C PRO A 279 -27.81 -6.64 12.03
N TRP A 280 -26.69 -5.98 11.77
CA TRP A 280 -26.52 -4.52 11.70
C TRP A 280 -26.18 -4.02 10.31
N VAL A 281 -25.97 -2.71 10.16
CA VAL A 281 -25.64 -2.09 8.88
C VAL A 281 -24.18 -2.45 8.50
N CYS A 282 -24.03 -3.28 7.47
CA CYS A 282 -22.73 -3.67 6.90
C CYS A 282 -22.56 -3.07 5.51
N VAL A 283 -21.58 -2.18 5.37
CA VAL A 283 -21.24 -1.53 4.10
C VAL A 283 -19.80 -1.81 3.72
N ARG A 284 -19.44 -1.59 2.46
CA ARG A 284 -18.07 -1.80 1.99
C ARG A 284 -17.53 -0.58 1.27
N ASP A 285 -16.30 -0.20 1.60
CA ASP A 285 -15.50 0.67 0.75
C ASP A 285 -14.57 -0.16 -0.15
N ALA A 286 -14.86 -0.16 -1.44
CA ALA A 286 -14.09 -0.91 -2.43
C ALA A 286 -12.63 -0.44 -2.58
N ASN A 287 -12.29 0.73 -2.02
CA ASN A 287 -10.90 1.22 -1.99
C ASN A 287 -10.06 0.50 -0.93
N GLY A 288 -10.67 -0.29 -0.04
CA GLY A 288 -9.99 -1.10 0.96
C GLY A 288 -9.11 -0.24 1.89
N VAL A 289 -7.86 -0.62 2.05
CA VAL A 289 -6.89 0.12 2.89
C VAL A 289 -6.61 1.55 2.42
N TYR A 290 -7.05 1.92 1.23
CA TYR A 290 -6.96 3.27 0.67
C TYR A 290 -8.29 4.04 0.78
N SER A 291 -9.16 3.61 1.67
CA SER A 291 -10.44 4.26 1.95
C SER A 291 -10.24 5.71 2.39
N SER A 292 -10.82 6.63 1.63
CA SER A 292 -10.86 8.04 2.01
C SER A 292 -11.69 8.26 3.27
N VAL A 293 -12.69 7.41 3.50
CA VAL A 293 -13.53 7.44 4.70
C VAL A 293 -12.73 7.02 5.93
N ALA A 294 -11.96 5.92 5.84
CA ALA A 294 -11.08 5.49 6.93
C ALA A 294 -10.00 6.56 7.23
N ALA A 295 -9.44 7.18 6.18
CA ALA A 295 -8.49 8.29 6.34
C ALA A 295 -9.11 9.51 7.02
N ALA A 296 -10.35 9.88 6.66
CA ALA A 296 -11.07 11.00 7.27
C ALA A 296 -11.33 10.81 8.77
N TYR A 297 -11.57 9.56 9.20
CA TYR A 297 -11.68 9.18 10.60
C TYR A 297 -10.32 8.91 11.28
N ASN A 298 -9.20 9.12 10.57
CA ASN A 298 -7.83 8.84 11.04
C ASN A 298 -7.67 7.42 11.60
N VAL A 299 -8.17 6.42 10.85
CA VAL A 299 -8.00 5.00 11.19
C VAL A 299 -6.57 4.58 10.95
N GLN A 300 -5.84 4.24 12.02
CA GLN A 300 -4.43 3.83 11.99
C GLN A 300 -4.25 2.31 12.01
N SER A 301 -5.18 1.61 12.61
CA SER A 301 -5.16 0.14 12.75
C SER A 301 -6.59 -0.42 12.66
N LEU A 302 -6.72 -1.70 12.36
CA LEU A 302 -8.00 -2.40 12.24
C LEU A 302 -8.04 -3.60 13.21
N PRO A 303 -9.20 -3.86 13.82
CA PRO A 303 -10.43 -3.09 13.74
C PRO A 303 -10.35 -1.74 14.49
N ALA A 304 -11.12 -0.74 14.04
CA ALA A 304 -11.17 0.57 14.67
C ALA A 304 -12.62 0.96 15.00
N VAL A 305 -12.87 1.22 16.27
CA VAL A 305 -14.22 1.53 16.81
C VAL A 305 -14.32 3.00 17.18
N PHE A 306 -15.46 3.61 16.86
CA PHE A 306 -15.83 4.97 17.25
C PHE A 306 -17.23 4.95 17.85
N LEU A 307 -17.46 5.70 18.94
CA LEU A 307 -18.77 5.86 19.53
C LEU A 307 -19.35 7.21 19.15
N ILE A 308 -20.60 7.20 18.66
CA ILE A 308 -21.36 8.35 18.26
C ILE A 308 -22.62 8.40 19.14
N ASN A 309 -22.89 9.57 19.73
CA ASN A 309 -24.04 9.77 20.58
C ASN A 309 -25.32 10.04 19.77
N ARG A 310 -26.47 10.13 20.46
CA ARG A 310 -27.79 10.38 19.84
C ARG A 310 -27.89 11.72 19.12
N LYS A 311 -26.98 12.67 19.40
CA LYS A 311 -26.93 13.99 18.73
C LYS A 311 -26.08 13.94 17.44
N SER A 312 -25.57 12.76 17.09
CA SER A 312 -24.61 12.56 15.99
C SER A 312 -23.28 13.25 16.24
N GLU A 313 -22.76 13.21 17.44
CA GLU A 313 -21.46 13.74 17.81
C GLU A 313 -20.53 12.56 18.16
N LEU A 314 -19.27 12.66 17.74
CA LEU A 314 -18.24 11.69 18.10
C LEU A 314 -17.92 11.81 19.60
N SER A 315 -18.25 10.77 20.37
CA SER A 315 -18.08 10.74 21.82
C SER A 315 -16.77 10.11 22.26
N ALA A 316 -16.30 9.07 21.58
CA ALA A 316 -15.06 8.40 21.93
C ALA A 316 -14.46 7.61 20.75
N ARG A 317 -13.17 7.36 20.80
CA ARG A 317 -12.43 6.46 19.90
C ARG A 317 -11.99 5.21 20.65
N GLY A 318 -11.98 4.04 20.00
CA GLY A 318 -11.65 2.76 20.59
C GLY A 318 -10.35 2.73 21.40
N GLU A 319 -9.33 3.45 20.92
CA GLU A 319 -8.04 3.59 21.61
C GLU A 319 -8.15 4.22 23.01
N THR A 320 -9.17 5.01 23.25
CA THR A 320 -9.43 5.68 24.55
C THR A 320 -10.47 4.95 25.40
N ILE A 321 -11.13 3.92 24.86
CA ILE A 321 -12.22 3.19 25.52
C ILE A 321 -11.63 1.97 26.25
N LYS A 322 -11.66 2.01 27.58
CA LYS A 322 -11.21 0.89 28.42
C LYS A 322 -12.23 -0.25 28.49
N ASP A 323 -13.52 0.10 28.46
CA ASP A 323 -14.65 -0.82 28.53
C ASP A 323 -15.73 -0.32 27.56
N LEU A 324 -15.91 -1.03 26.46
CA LEU A 324 -16.83 -0.65 25.40
C LEU A 324 -18.30 -0.84 25.83
N ASP A 325 -18.60 -1.86 26.63
CA ASP A 325 -19.94 -2.10 27.18
C ASP A 325 -20.39 -0.94 28.09
N ALA A 326 -19.54 -0.54 29.03
CA ALA A 326 -19.81 0.58 29.91
C ALA A 326 -19.93 1.91 29.15
N ALA A 327 -19.10 2.12 28.13
CA ALA A 327 -19.14 3.33 27.32
C ALA A 327 -20.41 3.44 26.45
N VAL A 328 -20.86 2.33 25.85
CA VAL A 328 -22.14 2.27 25.12
C VAL A 328 -23.31 2.53 26.07
N LYS A 329 -23.33 1.84 27.23
CA LYS A 329 -24.39 2.02 28.22
C LYS A 329 -24.51 3.46 28.74
N ALA A 330 -23.41 4.19 28.83
CA ALA A 330 -23.40 5.58 29.28
C ALA A 330 -24.01 6.56 28.25
N LEU A 331 -24.11 6.18 26.98
CA LEU A 331 -24.66 7.00 25.90
C LEU A 331 -26.14 6.66 25.59
N LEU A 332 -26.64 5.52 26.03
CA LEU A 332 -28.03 5.08 25.85
C LEU A 332 -28.99 5.79 26.77
#